data_6a312afbb70dac65cc9006274182318b
#
_entry.id   6a312afbb70dac65cc9006274182318b
#
_cell.length_a   1.000
_cell.length_b   1.000
_cell.length_c   1.000
_cell.angle_alpha   90.00
_cell.angle_beta   90.00
_cell.angle_gamma   90.00
#
_symmetry.space_group_name_H-M   'P 1'
#
loop_
_entity.id
_entity.type
_entity.pdbx_description
1 polymer ?
#
loop_
_entity_poly.entity_id
_entity_poly.type
_entity_poly.pdbx_seq_one_letter_code
_entity_poly.pdbx_strand_id
1 'polypeptide(L)'
;IKGSFYNTQWKDRNLTKSVTTGQGDSGDTDIIYLTGVNQSHTGVEIESKVALHEMVDVDFIVSLGDWYFNGDANGDYTEMEYNDDNQIIGQTSTEYQYALNGLMVGDMPQTSYVGGLTLKPIDGLRVQGLYKWYDNHFSDWSPDSREVDGDADRAQVWKTPSYGKLDLHLSYKLPEIAGLDMTISAHMFNALDNVYVQDAVDNSQYNGYGDKVHAAHNAEVFLGTPRHFNLGLSVNF
;
A
#
# COMPACT_ATOMS: atom_id res chain seq x y z
N ILE A 1 14.16 -12.76 19.42
CA ILE A 1 12.79 -12.21 19.39
C ILE A 1 12.90 -10.73 19.69
N LYS A 2 12.22 -9.92 18.88
CA LYS A 2 12.04 -8.48 19.10
C LYS A 2 10.55 -8.19 19.09
N GLY A 3 10.12 -7.22 19.89
CA GLY A 3 8.75 -6.74 19.92
C GLY A 3 8.75 -5.23 20.06
N SER A 4 7.86 -4.56 19.37
CA SER A 4 7.62 -3.13 19.49
C SER A 4 6.13 -2.84 19.59
N PHE A 5 5.81 -1.80 20.34
CA PHE A 5 4.52 -1.14 20.35
C PHE A 5 4.74 0.30 19.90
N TYR A 6 3.87 0.79 19.05
CA TYR A 6 3.91 2.19 18.62
C TYR A 6 2.55 2.85 18.75
N ASN A 7 2.58 4.14 19.02
CA ASN A 7 1.43 5.03 18.96
C ASN A 7 1.90 6.37 18.40
N THR A 8 1.50 6.68 17.19
CA THR A 8 1.88 7.89 16.48
C THR A 8 0.65 8.72 16.17
N GLN A 9 0.69 9.99 16.51
CA GLN A 9 -0.34 10.96 16.16
C GLN A 9 0.24 11.94 15.15
N TRP A 10 -0.30 11.93 13.95
CA TRP A 10 -0.01 12.92 12.92
C TRP A 10 -1.05 14.02 13.05
N LYS A 11 -0.61 15.28 13.20
CA LYS A 11 -1.50 16.42 13.39
C LYS A 11 -1.21 17.51 12.38
N ASP A 12 -2.27 18.17 11.98
CA ASP A 12 -2.24 19.34 11.10
C ASP A 12 -1.43 19.12 9.82
N ARG A 13 -1.55 17.92 9.25
CA ARG A 13 -0.86 17.61 7.98
C ARG A 13 -1.58 18.30 6.83
N ASN A 14 -0.78 18.72 5.86
CA ASN A 14 -1.27 19.14 4.56
C ASN A 14 -1.14 17.99 3.58
N LEU A 15 -2.19 17.73 2.83
CA LEU A 15 -2.20 16.76 1.73
C LEU A 15 -2.69 17.44 0.47
N THR A 16 -2.24 16.95 -0.67
CA THR A 16 -2.81 17.30 -1.98
C THR A 16 -3.51 16.09 -2.55
N LYS A 17 -4.70 16.30 -3.09
CA LYS A 17 -5.45 15.30 -3.86
C LYS A 17 -5.75 15.87 -5.23
N SER A 18 -5.62 15.06 -6.26
CA SER A 18 -6.05 15.42 -7.60
C SER A 18 -7.50 15.00 -7.78
N VAL A 19 -8.29 15.90 -8.37
CA VAL A 19 -9.66 15.61 -8.82
C VAL A 19 -9.74 15.93 -10.30
N THR A 20 -10.51 15.15 -11.03
CA THR A 20 -10.79 15.45 -12.43
C THR A 20 -12.15 16.11 -12.50
N THR A 21 -12.17 17.38 -12.89
CA THR A 21 -13.38 18.14 -13.11
C THR A 21 -13.70 18.20 -14.60
N GLY A 22 -14.97 18.13 -14.94
CA GLY A 22 -15.45 18.27 -16.31
C GLY A 22 -16.23 17.07 -16.82
N GLN A 23 -17.29 17.35 -17.57
CA GLN A 23 -18.03 16.34 -18.33
C GLN A 23 -17.45 16.27 -19.74
N GLY A 24 -16.76 15.18 -20.06
CA GLY A 24 -16.30 14.90 -21.41
C GLY A 24 -14.85 14.39 -21.49
N ASP A 25 -14.40 14.04 -22.72
CA ASP A 25 -13.08 13.46 -23.03
C ASP A 25 -11.86 14.37 -22.74
N SER A 26 -12.08 15.58 -22.25
CA SER A 26 -11.05 16.52 -21.83
C SER A 26 -11.23 16.88 -20.36
N GLY A 27 -11.10 15.89 -19.46
CA GLY A 27 -11.14 16.16 -18.03
C GLY A 27 -9.93 16.99 -17.61
N ASP A 28 -10.15 18.20 -17.14
CA ASP A 28 -9.12 18.99 -16.50
C ASP A 28 -8.82 18.37 -15.12
N THR A 29 -7.55 18.31 -14.77
CA THR A 29 -7.14 17.80 -13.46
C THR A 29 -6.90 18.98 -12.54
N ASP A 30 -7.74 19.09 -11.52
CA ASP A 30 -7.64 20.10 -10.48
C ASP A 30 -6.96 19.54 -9.23
N ILE A 31 -6.46 20.42 -8.39
CA ILE A 31 -5.75 20.05 -7.16
C ILE A 31 -6.49 20.61 -5.96
N ILE A 32 -6.87 19.73 -5.04
CA ILE A 32 -7.39 20.10 -3.73
C ILE A 32 -6.23 20.11 -2.73
N TYR A 33 -6.10 21.20 -2.01
CA TYR A 33 -5.17 21.35 -0.89
C TYR A 33 -5.93 21.11 0.41
N LEU A 34 -5.64 20.01 1.10
CA LEU A 34 -6.24 19.65 2.38
C LEU A 34 -5.36 20.14 3.52
N THR A 35 -5.97 20.72 4.53
CA THR A 35 -5.33 21.17 5.77
C THR A 35 -6.03 20.54 6.98
N GLY A 36 -5.34 20.51 8.12
CA GLY A 36 -5.89 19.95 9.34
C GLY A 36 -6.10 18.44 9.31
N VAL A 37 -5.43 17.72 8.41
CA VAL A 37 -5.53 16.26 8.31
C VAL A 37 -4.83 15.62 9.50
N ASN A 38 -5.59 14.96 10.34
CA ASN A 38 -5.10 14.25 11.51
C ASN A 38 -5.24 12.75 11.34
N GLN A 39 -4.22 11.99 11.75
CA GLN A 39 -4.23 10.53 11.71
C GLN A 39 -3.71 9.96 13.02
N SER A 40 -4.28 8.83 13.45
CA SER A 40 -3.83 8.03 14.57
C SER A 40 -3.33 6.68 14.05
N HIS A 41 -2.12 6.32 14.40
CA HIS A 41 -1.50 5.05 14.02
C HIS A 41 -1.03 4.34 15.29
N THR A 42 -1.72 3.27 15.66
CA THR A 42 -1.36 2.44 16.81
C THR A 42 -1.09 1.02 16.33
N GLY A 43 -0.10 0.34 16.91
CA GLY A 43 0.15 -1.04 16.51
C GLY A 43 1.20 -1.75 17.35
N VAL A 44 1.29 -3.05 17.05
CA VAL A 44 2.25 -3.99 17.65
C VAL A 44 2.97 -4.73 16.56
N GLU A 45 4.28 -4.86 16.69
CA GLU A 45 5.11 -5.65 15.80
C GLU A 45 5.93 -6.66 16.60
N ILE A 46 5.99 -7.89 16.11
CA ILE A 46 6.81 -8.97 16.69
C ILE A 46 7.63 -9.58 15.56
N GLU A 47 8.93 -9.67 15.76
CA GLU A 47 9.87 -10.34 14.87
C GLU A 47 10.60 -11.44 15.64
N SER A 48 10.67 -12.62 15.09
CA SER A 48 11.42 -13.74 15.67
C SER A 48 12.15 -14.48 14.59
N LYS A 49 13.43 -14.80 14.87
CA LYS A 49 14.24 -15.72 14.09
C LYS A 49 14.84 -16.75 15.03
N VAL A 50 14.61 -18.02 14.71
CA VAL A 50 15.04 -19.14 15.53
C VAL A 50 15.82 -20.13 14.68
N ALA A 51 17.07 -20.40 15.05
CA ALA A 51 17.84 -21.52 14.52
C ALA A 51 17.39 -22.79 15.26
N LEU A 52 16.54 -23.59 14.63
CA LEU A 52 16.07 -24.85 15.21
C LEU A 52 17.13 -25.95 15.12
N HIS A 53 17.95 -25.91 14.10
CA HIS A 53 19.05 -26.84 13.82
C HIS A 53 20.13 -26.09 13.00
N GLU A 54 21.34 -26.64 12.91
CA GLU A 54 22.41 -26.08 12.06
C GLU A 54 21.94 -25.86 10.61
N MET A 55 21.05 -26.75 10.15
CA MET A 55 20.53 -26.78 8.78
C MET A 55 19.15 -26.06 8.65
N VAL A 56 18.51 -25.59 9.73
CA VAL A 56 17.12 -25.14 9.71
C VAL A 56 16.93 -23.88 10.56
N ASP A 57 16.56 -22.78 9.89
CA ASP A 57 16.08 -21.56 10.58
C ASP A 57 14.58 -21.37 10.29
N VAL A 58 13.87 -20.82 11.27
CA VAL A 58 12.47 -20.40 11.15
C VAL A 58 12.38 -18.91 11.46
N ASP A 59 11.71 -18.17 10.60
CA ASP A 59 11.43 -16.76 10.75
C ASP A 59 9.91 -16.57 10.96
N PHE A 60 9.53 -15.66 11.86
CA PHE A 60 8.14 -15.31 12.10
C PHE A 60 8.03 -13.81 12.37
N ILE A 61 7.13 -13.14 11.62
CA ILE A 61 6.87 -11.71 11.77
C ILE A 61 5.35 -11.52 11.85
N VAL A 62 4.92 -10.68 12.78
CA VAL A 62 3.54 -10.22 12.93
C VAL A 62 3.54 -8.71 13.03
N SER A 63 2.70 -8.05 12.26
CA SER A 63 2.39 -6.64 12.40
C SER A 63 0.87 -6.48 12.46
N LEU A 64 0.40 -5.84 13.53
CA LEU A 64 -1.01 -5.54 13.77
C LEU A 64 -1.14 -4.05 14.00
N GLY A 65 -1.77 -3.36 13.08
CA GLY A 65 -2.02 -1.93 13.13
C GLY A 65 -3.51 -1.61 13.26
N ASP A 66 -3.77 -0.41 13.76
CA ASP A 66 -5.06 0.26 13.75
C ASP A 66 -4.80 1.73 13.39
N TRP A 67 -5.03 2.08 12.10
CA TRP A 67 -4.68 3.37 11.54
C TRP A 67 -5.93 4.02 10.94
N TYR A 68 -6.28 5.19 11.44
CA TYR A 68 -7.47 5.89 11.02
C TYR A 68 -7.27 7.41 11.04
N PHE A 69 -8.12 8.12 10.30
CA PHE A 69 -8.21 9.58 10.34
C PHE A 69 -8.94 10.01 11.61
N ASN A 70 -8.35 10.95 12.33
CA ASN A 70 -8.85 11.44 13.62
C ASN A 70 -9.31 12.91 13.49
N GLY A 71 -10.43 13.10 12.84
CA GLY A 71 -11.06 14.38 12.55
C GLY A 71 -11.36 14.58 11.07
N ASP A 72 -12.27 15.47 10.79
CA ASP A 72 -12.55 15.96 9.44
C ASP A 72 -11.43 16.92 8.99
N ALA A 73 -11.24 17.06 7.69
CA ALA A 73 -10.26 17.97 7.12
C ALA A 73 -10.94 19.12 6.39
N ASN A 74 -10.26 20.26 6.33
CA ASN A 74 -10.63 21.37 5.46
C ASN A 74 -9.78 21.33 4.19
N GLY A 75 -10.32 21.80 3.08
CA GLY A 75 -9.61 21.83 1.81
C GLY A 75 -10.02 23.04 0.99
N ASP A 76 -9.05 23.51 0.23
CA ASP A 76 -9.27 24.55 -0.77
C ASP A 76 -9.26 23.87 -2.14
N TYR A 77 -10.37 24.02 -2.85
CA TYR A 77 -10.47 23.63 -4.24
C TYR A 77 -10.25 24.87 -5.10
N THR A 78 -9.31 24.76 -6.02
CA THR A 78 -9.01 25.84 -6.94
C THR A 78 -9.37 25.43 -8.35
N GLU A 79 -10.38 26.08 -8.91
CA GLU A 79 -10.78 25.95 -10.31
C GLU A 79 -10.04 26.98 -11.15
N MET A 80 -9.41 26.54 -12.25
CA MET A 80 -8.75 27.42 -13.19
C MET A 80 -9.61 27.60 -14.43
N GLU A 81 -9.82 28.86 -14.83
CA GLU A 81 -10.54 29.21 -16.06
C GLU A 81 -9.54 29.38 -17.20
N TYR A 82 -9.82 28.75 -18.33
CA TYR A 82 -8.98 28.80 -19.52
C TYR A 82 -9.73 29.50 -20.67
N ASN A 83 -8.99 30.22 -21.53
CA ASN A 83 -9.51 30.73 -22.80
C ASN A 83 -9.37 29.65 -23.91
N ASP A 84 -9.87 29.97 -25.09
CA ASP A 84 -9.80 29.11 -26.29
C ASP A 84 -8.36 28.75 -26.71
N ASP A 85 -7.37 29.53 -26.26
CA ASP A 85 -5.94 29.32 -26.50
C ASP A 85 -5.26 28.54 -25.36
N ASN A 86 -6.02 27.90 -24.44
CA ASN A 86 -5.53 27.19 -23.25
C ASN A 86 -4.68 28.05 -22.30
N GLN A 87 -4.92 29.35 -22.24
CA GLN A 87 -4.27 30.25 -21.29
C GLN A 87 -5.17 30.48 -20.09
N ILE A 88 -4.61 30.45 -18.89
CA ILE A 88 -5.35 30.75 -17.64
C ILE A 88 -5.80 32.21 -17.67
N ILE A 89 -7.11 32.44 -17.59
CA ILE A 89 -7.73 33.76 -17.58
C ILE A 89 -8.38 34.11 -16.24
N GLY A 90 -8.58 33.12 -15.38
CA GLY A 90 -9.17 33.30 -14.07
C GLY A 90 -8.83 32.16 -13.14
N GLN A 91 -9.08 32.35 -11.85
CA GLN A 91 -8.95 31.35 -10.82
C GLN A 91 -10.01 31.62 -9.75
N THR A 92 -10.79 30.59 -9.40
CA THR A 92 -11.76 30.63 -8.31
C THR A 92 -11.36 29.60 -7.25
N SER A 93 -11.24 30.02 -6.00
CA SER A 93 -10.96 29.11 -4.88
C SER A 93 -12.19 28.99 -3.98
N THR A 94 -12.60 27.76 -3.69
CA THR A 94 -13.73 27.45 -2.82
C THR A 94 -13.24 26.58 -1.66
N GLU A 95 -13.63 26.95 -0.44
CA GLU A 95 -13.32 26.16 0.75
C GLU A 95 -14.35 25.05 0.92
N TYR A 96 -13.87 23.83 1.18
CA TYR A 96 -14.67 22.65 1.45
C TYR A 96 -14.27 21.99 2.77
N GLN A 97 -15.18 21.24 3.33
CA GLN A 97 -14.89 20.34 4.44
C GLN A 97 -15.06 18.90 4.00
N TYR A 98 -14.15 18.02 4.41
CA TYR A 98 -14.14 16.60 4.05
C TYR A 98 -14.38 15.72 5.26
N ALA A 99 -15.34 14.80 5.14
CA ALA A 99 -15.77 13.86 6.17
C ALA A 99 -14.78 12.68 6.30
N LEU A 100 -13.67 12.88 6.98
CA LEU A 100 -12.62 11.88 7.15
C LEU A 100 -12.65 11.19 8.51
N ASN A 101 -13.30 11.77 9.52
CA ASN A 101 -13.24 11.25 10.88
C ASN A 101 -13.70 9.79 10.98
N GLY A 102 -12.79 8.92 11.43
CA GLY A 102 -13.03 7.49 11.59
C GLY A 102 -12.79 6.64 10.35
N LEU A 103 -12.43 7.24 9.19
CA LEU A 103 -12.01 6.45 8.03
C LEU A 103 -10.67 5.76 8.31
N MET A 104 -10.58 4.50 7.90
CA MET A 104 -9.32 3.77 7.94
C MET A 104 -8.33 4.35 6.93
N VAL A 105 -7.07 4.40 7.30
CA VAL A 105 -5.99 4.83 6.40
C VAL A 105 -5.73 3.71 5.38
N GLY A 106 -5.73 4.06 4.11
CA GLY A 106 -5.48 3.17 2.98
C GLY A 106 -4.00 2.93 2.68
N ASP A 107 -3.74 2.50 1.45
CA ASP A 107 -2.43 2.27 0.82
C ASP A 107 -1.63 1.08 1.34
N MET A 108 -1.81 0.64 2.59
CA MET A 108 -1.05 -0.47 3.14
C MET A 108 -1.92 -1.37 4.03
N PRO A 109 -1.70 -2.70 3.97
CA PRO A 109 -2.35 -3.63 4.91
C PRO A 109 -1.96 -3.33 6.36
N GLN A 110 -2.96 -3.14 7.22
CA GLN A 110 -2.74 -2.88 8.64
C GLN A 110 -2.47 -4.15 9.45
N THR A 111 -2.67 -5.32 8.82
CA THR A 111 -2.36 -6.62 9.40
C THR A 111 -1.48 -7.41 8.45
N SER A 112 -0.34 -7.90 8.95
CA SER A 112 0.51 -8.82 8.20
C SER A 112 1.10 -9.92 9.07
N TYR A 113 1.20 -11.10 8.48
CA TYR A 113 1.88 -12.26 9.05
C TYR A 113 2.89 -12.78 8.05
N VAL A 114 4.11 -13.06 8.48
CA VAL A 114 5.13 -13.71 7.66
C VAL A 114 5.65 -14.94 8.38
N GLY A 115 5.59 -16.07 7.73
CA GLY A 115 6.25 -17.32 8.16
C GLY A 115 7.36 -17.68 7.19
N GLY A 116 8.56 -17.89 7.69
CA GLY A 116 9.73 -18.24 6.91
C GLY A 116 10.37 -19.53 7.35
N LEU A 117 10.80 -20.34 6.38
CA LEU A 117 11.62 -21.52 6.59
C LEU A 117 12.86 -21.41 5.73
N THR A 118 14.03 -21.51 6.36
CA THR A 118 15.33 -21.56 5.67
C THR A 118 15.97 -22.91 5.90
N LEU A 119 16.35 -23.56 4.80
CA LEU A 119 17.11 -24.82 4.79
C LEU A 119 18.53 -24.56 4.30
N LYS A 120 19.50 -25.21 4.94
CA LYS A 120 20.93 -25.18 4.64
C LYS A 120 21.44 -26.63 4.49
N PRO A 121 21.03 -27.34 3.42
CA PRO A 121 21.24 -28.80 3.32
C PRO A 121 22.71 -29.20 3.10
N ILE A 122 23.52 -28.32 2.54
CA ILE A 122 24.97 -28.46 2.34
C ILE A 122 25.65 -27.10 2.53
N ASP A 123 26.96 -27.12 2.72
CA ASP A 123 27.74 -25.91 2.82
C ASP A 123 27.55 -25.01 1.59
N GLY A 124 27.39 -23.75 1.85
CA GLY A 124 27.18 -22.71 0.82
C GLY A 124 25.77 -22.64 0.27
N LEU A 125 24.93 -23.67 0.40
CA LEU A 125 23.56 -23.66 -0.13
C LEU A 125 22.54 -23.23 0.93
N ARG A 126 21.74 -22.24 0.56
CA ARG A 126 20.62 -21.75 1.34
C ARG A 126 19.36 -21.70 0.48
N VAL A 127 18.29 -22.31 0.94
CA VAL A 127 16.96 -22.27 0.31
C VAL A 127 15.97 -21.74 1.34
N GLN A 128 15.24 -20.70 0.99
CA GLN A 128 14.27 -20.07 1.88
C GLN A 128 12.91 -19.95 1.20
N GLY A 129 11.87 -20.31 1.92
CA GLY A 129 10.48 -20.00 1.58
C GLY A 129 9.91 -18.99 2.59
N LEU A 130 9.28 -17.94 2.09
CA LEU A 130 8.58 -16.92 2.88
C LEU A 130 7.13 -16.89 2.46
N TYR A 131 6.22 -17.33 3.35
CA TYR A 131 4.79 -17.15 3.15
C TYR A 131 4.34 -15.89 3.88
N LYS A 132 3.72 -14.97 3.14
CA LYS A 132 3.24 -13.66 3.61
C LYS A 132 1.74 -13.60 3.46
N TRP A 133 1.04 -13.25 4.55
CA TRP A 133 -0.41 -13.04 4.57
C TRP A 133 -0.71 -11.61 4.97
N TYR A 134 -1.64 -10.98 4.24
CA TYR A 134 -2.05 -9.59 4.44
C TYR A 134 -3.56 -9.49 4.59
N ASP A 135 -4.00 -8.67 5.54
CA ASP A 135 -5.40 -8.37 5.81
C ASP A 135 -5.56 -6.93 6.32
N ASN A 136 -6.80 -6.50 6.52
CA ASN A 136 -7.13 -5.14 6.93
C ASN A 136 -6.45 -4.10 6.04
N HIS A 137 -6.51 -4.35 4.74
CA HIS A 137 -6.07 -3.42 3.71
C HIS A 137 -7.30 -2.65 3.22
N PHE A 138 -7.26 -1.34 3.38
CA PHE A 138 -8.33 -0.43 2.97
C PHE A 138 -7.89 0.36 1.75
N SER A 139 -8.85 0.67 0.89
CA SER A 139 -8.62 1.60 -0.22
C SER A 139 -8.39 3.02 0.28
N ASP A 140 -7.68 3.81 -0.50
CA ASP A 140 -7.63 5.25 -0.26
C ASP A 140 -9.02 5.88 -0.56
N TRP A 141 -9.33 6.98 0.07
CA TRP A 141 -10.59 7.69 -0.13
C TRP A 141 -10.48 8.68 -1.31
N SER A 142 -11.61 8.92 -1.98
CA SER A 142 -11.71 9.96 -3.01
C SER A 142 -12.32 11.25 -2.43
N PRO A 143 -11.75 12.42 -2.69
CA PRO A 143 -12.31 13.70 -2.26
C PRO A 143 -13.74 13.90 -2.76
N ASP A 144 -14.01 13.53 -4.00
CA ASP A 144 -15.31 13.72 -4.66
C ASP A 144 -16.48 13.07 -3.90
N SER A 145 -16.22 12.03 -3.12
CA SER A 145 -17.24 11.31 -2.35
C SER A 145 -17.30 11.70 -0.89
N ARG A 146 -16.43 12.58 -0.41
CA ARG A 146 -16.28 12.89 1.03
C ARG A 146 -16.53 14.36 1.39
N GLU A 147 -16.93 15.15 0.44
CA GLU A 147 -17.31 16.54 0.70
C GLU A 147 -18.51 16.62 1.65
N VAL A 148 -18.43 17.51 2.64
CA VAL A 148 -19.51 17.79 3.59
C VAL A 148 -20.46 18.81 2.99
N ASP A 149 -21.44 18.32 2.21
CA ASP A 149 -22.56 19.12 1.73
C ASP A 149 -23.88 18.46 2.19
N GLY A 150 -24.40 18.91 3.31
CA GLY A 150 -25.64 18.41 3.89
C GLY A 150 -25.49 17.02 4.52
N ASP A 151 -25.74 15.97 3.77
CA ASP A 151 -25.59 14.58 4.19
C ASP A 151 -24.22 14.01 3.76
N ALA A 152 -23.18 14.33 4.54
CA ALA A 152 -21.83 13.82 4.29
C ALA A 152 -21.78 12.29 4.35
N ASP A 153 -21.17 11.68 3.34
CA ASP A 153 -20.90 10.25 3.38
C ASP A 153 -19.80 9.93 4.40
N ARG A 154 -20.18 9.23 5.47
CA ARG A 154 -19.30 8.81 6.56
C ARG A 154 -19.11 7.30 6.62
N ALA A 155 -19.57 6.57 5.61
CA ALA A 155 -19.35 5.14 5.52
C ALA A 155 -17.85 4.84 5.38
N GLN A 156 -17.41 3.67 5.85
CA GLN A 156 -16.02 3.26 5.75
C GLN A 156 -15.63 3.03 4.29
N VAL A 157 -14.37 3.32 3.96
CA VAL A 157 -13.80 2.98 2.66
C VAL A 157 -13.79 1.47 2.43
N TRP A 158 -13.78 1.06 1.16
CA TRP A 158 -13.76 -0.35 0.81
C TRP A 158 -12.55 -1.06 1.41
N LYS A 159 -12.82 -2.17 2.12
CA LYS A 159 -11.78 -3.10 2.57
C LYS A 159 -11.49 -4.10 1.46
N THR A 160 -10.25 -4.13 0.98
CA THR A 160 -9.82 -5.07 -0.06
C THR A 160 -9.80 -6.51 0.47
N PRO A 161 -9.92 -7.53 -0.41
CA PRO A 161 -9.77 -8.91 0.01
C PRO A 161 -8.39 -9.20 0.61
N SER A 162 -8.35 -10.00 1.66
CA SER A 162 -7.10 -10.53 2.19
C SER A 162 -6.40 -11.43 1.18
N TYR A 163 -5.07 -11.47 1.21
CA TYR A 163 -4.31 -12.29 0.27
C TYR A 163 -3.02 -12.85 0.88
N GLY A 164 -2.52 -13.92 0.27
CA GLY A 164 -1.25 -14.54 0.62
C GLY A 164 -0.31 -14.66 -0.56
N LYS A 165 1.00 -14.55 -0.30
CA LYS A 165 2.07 -14.72 -1.29
C LYS A 165 3.13 -15.67 -0.75
N LEU A 166 3.68 -16.51 -1.62
CA LEU A 166 4.86 -17.33 -1.33
C LEU A 166 6.03 -16.80 -2.16
N ASP A 167 7.11 -16.40 -1.49
CA ASP A 167 8.36 -16.05 -2.14
C ASP A 167 9.39 -17.15 -1.84
N LEU A 168 10.14 -17.58 -2.87
CA LEU A 168 11.19 -18.57 -2.77
C LEU A 168 12.53 -17.94 -3.13
N HIS A 169 13.53 -18.22 -2.31
CA HIS A 169 14.88 -17.69 -2.49
C HIS A 169 15.90 -18.81 -2.40
N LEU A 170 16.83 -18.81 -3.32
CA LEU A 170 17.98 -19.71 -3.32
C LEU A 170 19.26 -18.89 -3.39
N SER A 171 20.25 -19.25 -2.60
CA SER A 171 21.60 -18.70 -2.68
C SER A 171 22.60 -19.86 -2.53
N TYR A 172 23.57 -19.93 -3.44
CA TYR A 172 24.63 -20.94 -3.40
C TYR A 172 25.99 -20.29 -3.58
N LYS A 173 26.79 -20.33 -2.52
CA LYS A 173 28.21 -19.97 -2.57
C LYS A 173 28.95 -21.17 -3.19
N LEU A 174 29.49 -20.94 -4.38
CA LEU A 174 30.27 -21.97 -5.08
C LEU A 174 31.58 -22.24 -4.35
N PRO A 175 32.17 -23.46 -4.46
CA PRO A 175 33.56 -23.68 -4.09
C PRO A 175 34.47 -22.63 -4.78
N GLU A 176 35.52 -22.19 -4.08
CA GLU A 176 36.48 -21.24 -4.65
C GLU A 176 37.13 -21.83 -5.92
N ILE A 177 37.10 -21.05 -7.00
CA ILE A 177 37.69 -21.41 -8.29
C ILE A 177 38.66 -20.32 -8.70
N ALA A 178 39.93 -20.65 -8.79
CA ALA A 178 41.03 -19.77 -9.23
C ALA A 178 41.15 -18.46 -8.39
N GLY A 179 40.87 -18.52 -7.08
CA GLY A 179 40.90 -17.35 -6.19
C GLY A 179 39.65 -16.49 -6.24
N LEU A 180 38.59 -16.90 -6.95
CA LEU A 180 37.35 -16.20 -7.07
C LEU A 180 36.28 -16.77 -6.13
N ASP A 181 35.70 -15.91 -5.31
CA ASP A 181 34.49 -16.22 -4.54
C ASP A 181 33.25 -15.91 -5.39
N MET A 182 32.45 -16.93 -5.68
CA MET A 182 31.25 -16.79 -6.52
C MET A 182 30.00 -17.19 -5.76
N THR A 183 28.93 -16.42 -5.90
CA THR A 183 27.61 -16.76 -5.36
C THR A 183 26.54 -16.63 -6.45
N ILE A 184 25.80 -17.71 -6.65
CA ILE A 184 24.60 -17.73 -7.50
C ILE A 184 23.40 -17.47 -6.61
N SER A 185 22.49 -16.60 -7.06
CA SER A 185 21.19 -16.37 -6.42
C SER A 185 20.05 -16.53 -7.40
N ALA A 186 18.94 -17.07 -6.92
CA ALA A 186 17.70 -17.18 -7.67
C ALA A 186 16.54 -16.82 -6.74
N HIS A 187 15.64 -15.99 -7.23
CA HIS A 187 14.46 -15.57 -6.50
C HIS A 187 13.23 -15.77 -7.36
N MET A 188 12.19 -16.35 -6.77
CA MET A 188 10.86 -16.46 -7.37
C MET A 188 9.90 -15.73 -6.42
N PHE A 189 9.32 -14.65 -6.88
CA PHE A 189 8.34 -13.88 -6.11
C PHE A 189 6.94 -14.28 -6.54
N ASN A 190 6.00 -14.28 -5.58
CA ASN A 190 4.63 -14.74 -5.78
C ASN A 190 4.58 -16.10 -6.48
N ALA A 191 5.29 -17.10 -5.94
CA ALA A 191 5.45 -18.43 -6.55
C ALA A 191 4.11 -19.14 -6.80
N LEU A 192 3.08 -18.85 -6.01
CA LEU A 192 1.72 -19.38 -6.18
C LEU A 192 0.92 -18.68 -7.29
N ASP A 193 1.48 -17.62 -7.86
CA ASP A 193 0.84 -16.79 -8.90
C ASP A 193 -0.54 -16.25 -8.51
N ASN A 194 -0.70 -15.90 -7.23
CA ASN A 194 -1.95 -15.36 -6.72
C ASN A 194 -2.20 -13.96 -7.29
N VAL A 195 -3.41 -13.73 -7.76
CA VAL A 195 -3.90 -12.38 -8.11
C VAL A 195 -4.37 -11.70 -6.83
N TYR A 196 -3.92 -10.49 -6.58
CA TYR A 196 -4.28 -9.73 -5.39
C TYR A 196 -4.37 -8.23 -5.68
N VAL A 197 -5.15 -7.54 -4.86
CA VAL A 197 -5.23 -6.09 -4.89
C VAL A 197 -4.05 -5.54 -4.10
N GLN A 198 -3.19 -4.80 -4.78
CA GLN A 198 -2.04 -4.15 -4.16
C GLN A 198 -2.40 -2.78 -3.62
N ASP A 199 -3.31 -2.09 -4.32
CA ASP A 199 -3.76 -0.75 -3.97
C ASP A 199 -5.15 -0.50 -4.58
N ALA A 200 -5.94 0.42 -4.00
CA ALA A 200 -7.23 0.79 -4.51
C ALA A 200 -7.64 2.20 -4.08
N VAL A 201 -8.41 2.88 -4.92
CA VAL A 201 -9.09 4.14 -4.59
C VAL A 201 -10.58 3.87 -4.54
N ASP A 202 -11.18 4.15 -3.39
CA ASP A 202 -12.59 3.91 -3.12
C ASP A 202 -13.48 4.93 -3.81
N ASN A 203 -14.59 4.46 -4.37
CA ASN A 203 -15.59 5.28 -5.02
C ASN A 203 -14.98 6.26 -6.04
N SER A 204 -14.00 5.77 -6.80
CA SER A 204 -13.29 6.53 -7.81
C SER A 204 -14.24 6.97 -8.93
N GLN A 205 -14.08 8.20 -9.40
CA GLN A 205 -14.82 8.73 -10.54
C GLN A 205 -14.65 7.91 -11.83
N TYR A 206 -13.61 7.07 -11.92
CA TYR A 206 -13.36 6.21 -13.08
C TYR A 206 -14.16 4.90 -13.05
N ASN A 207 -14.70 4.50 -11.88
CA ASN A 207 -15.37 3.22 -11.70
C ASN A 207 -16.67 3.37 -10.89
N GLY A 208 -17.81 3.45 -11.59
CA GLY A 208 -19.11 3.40 -10.93
C GLY A 208 -19.46 4.60 -10.06
N TYR A 209 -18.81 5.71 -10.31
CA TYR A 209 -19.05 6.97 -9.63
C TYR A 209 -20.54 7.34 -9.57
N GLY A 210 -21.03 7.71 -8.40
CA GLY A 210 -22.35 8.30 -8.21
C GLY A 210 -23.33 7.49 -7.37
N ASP A 211 -23.12 6.21 -7.10
CA ASP A 211 -23.99 5.42 -6.24
C ASP A 211 -23.55 5.38 -4.77
N LYS A 212 -22.37 5.93 -4.45
CA LYS A 212 -21.78 6.00 -3.10
C LYS A 212 -21.71 4.65 -2.37
N VAL A 213 -21.55 3.56 -3.13
CA VAL A 213 -21.38 2.22 -2.58
C VAL A 213 -19.91 1.91 -2.45
N HIS A 214 -19.42 1.71 -1.22
CA HIS A 214 -18.01 1.38 -0.91
C HIS A 214 -17.74 -0.11 -1.13
N ALA A 215 -17.55 -0.50 -2.39
CA ALA A 215 -17.37 -1.89 -2.81
C ALA A 215 -16.45 -1.99 -4.04
N ALA A 216 -16.00 -3.20 -4.33
CA ALA A 216 -15.05 -3.50 -5.41
C ALA A 216 -15.45 -2.93 -6.79
N HIS A 217 -16.75 -2.89 -7.11
CA HIS A 217 -17.24 -2.42 -8.41
C HIS A 217 -17.17 -0.89 -8.56
N ASN A 218 -17.04 -0.15 -7.44
CA ASN A 218 -16.88 1.30 -7.41
C ASN A 218 -15.45 1.73 -7.09
N ALA A 219 -14.55 0.79 -6.86
CA ALA A 219 -13.16 1.09 -6.59
C ALA A 219 -12.31 1.02 -7.86
N GLU A 220 -11.38 1.95 -8.00
CA GLU A 220 -10.26 1.81 -8.92
C GLU A 220 -9.24 0.88 -8.27
N VAL A 221 -8.86 -0.20 -8.96
CA VAL A 221 -8.09 -1.30 -8.39
C VAL A 221 -6.77 -1.48 -9.12
N PHE A 222 -5.69 -1.51 -8.38
CA PHE A 222 -4.35 -1.81 -8.88
C PHE A 222 -3.94 -3.21 -8.44
N LEU A 223 -3.72 -4.09 -9.42
CA LEU A 223 -3.32 -5.47 -9.14
C LEU A 223 -1.83 -5.57 -8.85
N GLY A 224 -1.50 -6.45 -7.93
CA GLY A 224 -0.13 -6.74 -7.58
C GLY A 224 0.62 -7.51 -8.65
N THR A 225 1.95 -7.49 -8.55
CA THR A 225 2.85 -8.13 -9.50
C THR A 225 2.62 -9.66 -9.54
N PRO A 226 2.42 -10.25 -10.73
CA PRO A 226 2.31 -11.70 -10.88
C PRO A 226 3.64 -12.40 -10.56
N ARG A 227 3.65 -13.72 -10.63
CA ARG A 227 4.89 -14.51 -10.44
C ARG A 227 5.98 -14.03 -11.37
N HIS A 228 7.15 -13.74 -10.81
CA HIS A 228 8.32 -13.33 -11.55
C HIS A 228 9.62 -13.88 -10.94
N PHE A 229 10.68 -13.86 -11.74
CA PHE A 229 11.97 -14.46 -11.39
C PHE A 229 13.08 -13.42 -11.46
N ASN A 230 14.04 -13.59 -10.58
CA ASN A 230 15.30 -12.85 -10.60
C ASN A 230 16.47 -13.84 -10.45
N LEU A 231 17.49 -13.72 -11.30
CA LEU A 231 18.72 -14.50 -11.22
C LEU A 231 19.90 -13.57 -11.08
N GLY A 232 20.84 -13.92 -10.21
CA GLY A 232 22.04 -13.13 -9.93
C GLY A 232 23.29 -14.00 -9.86
N LEU A 233 24.41 -13.45 -10.27
CA LEU A 233 25.76 -13.95 -10.05
C LEU A 233 26.59 -12.83 -9.43
N SER A 234 27.15 -13.08 -8.25
CA SER A 234 28.12 -12.21 -7.60
C SER A 234 29.51 -12.85 -7.69
N VAL A 235 30.51 -12.08 -8.08
CA VAL A 235 31.92 -12.51 -8.16
C VAL A 235 32.76 -11.53 -7.36
N ASN A 236 33.50 -12.01 -6.38
CA ASN A 236 34.46 -11.25 -5.60
C ASN A 236 35.87 -11.77 -5.89
N PHE A 237 36.80 -10.85 -6.08
CA PHE A 237 38.19 -11.11 -6.43
C PHE A 237 39.14 -10.26 -5.60
#